data_53634f059144772da696be2660b0f656
#
_entry.id   53634f059144772da696be2660b0f656
#
_cell.length_a   1.000
_cell.length_b   1.000
_cell.length_c   1.000
_cell.angle_alpha   90.00
_cell.angle_beta   90.00
_cell.angle_gamma   90.00
#
_symmetry.space_group_name_H-M   'P 1'
#
loop_
_entity.id
_entity.type
_entity.pdbx_description
1 polymer ?
#
loop_
_entity_poly.entity_id
_entity_poly.type
_entity_poly.pdbx_seq_one_letter_code
_entity_poly.pdbx_strand_id
1 'polypeptide(L)'
;MRPAAAALLLAACAHGPSAKALKTAEIHHDLALEALQKGAPQDALREYDLALEADPSMAEAHMGRGLVMEYGLGRLPDAEAEYRRAIQLRPSYSSAHNNLGQLLARTGRPEEAIKEFDEALASAFYREPWVARCNKGQALYAMGRREDGLAELHRCLSIAPRYCGGRRELGLILLNEGKLKDALEELGTYARDCDKVVDAHLQLAQARMKAGDVAGARASFERCLELAKGAPSGDACRKGLELLQ
;
A
#
# COMPACT_ATOMS: atom_id res chain seq x y z
N MET A 1 17.34 49.50 45.86
CA MET A 1 18.17 49.01 44.74
C MET A 1 17.94 47.49 44.61
N ARG A 2 17.23 47.05 43.62
CA ARG A 2 17.01 45.63 43.33
C ARG A 2 17.97 45.22 42.20
N PRO A 3 18.71 44.12 42.28
CA PRO A 3 19.53 43.69 41.17
C PRO A 3 18.62 43.03 40.10
N ALA A 4 18.80 43.46 38.86
CA ALA A 4 18.20 42.83 37.71
C ALA A 4 18.86 41.47 37.44
N ALA A 5 18.09 40.41 37.53
CA ALA A 5 18.50 39.09 37.11
C ALA A 5 18.53 39.05 35.56
N ALA A 6 19.72 39.03 35.01
CA ALA A 6 19.91 38.80 33.57
C ALA A 6 19.59 37.32 33.29
N ALA A 7 18.46 37.04 32.64
CA ALA A 7 18.15 35.73 32.07
C ALA A 7 19.08 35.53 30.87
N LEU A 8 20.09 34.68 31.04
CA LEU A 8 20.85 34.10 29.91
C LEU A 8 19.90 33.19 29.17
N LEU A 9 19.36 33.64 28.06
CA LEU A 9 18.77 32.82 27.02
C LEU A 9 19.93 32.04 26.36
N LEU A 10 20.12 30.79 26.82
CA LEU A 10 20.91 29.79 26.09
C LEU A 10 20.17 29.52 24.78
N ALA A 11 20.56 30.24 23.72
CA ALA A 11 20.25 29.80 22.35
C ALA A 11 21.02 28.52 22.12
N ALA A 12 20.35 27.39 22.36
CA ALA A 12 20.79 26.10 21.84
C ALA A 12 20.75 26.23 20.32
N CYS A 13 21.91 26.52 19.71
CA CYS A 13 22.10 26.36 18.28
C CYS A 13 21.83 24.89 17.98
N ALA A 14 20.64 24.60 17.46
CA ALA A 14 20.31 23.28 16.94
C ALA A 14 21.19 23.07 15.70
N HIS A 15 22.39 22.54 15.91
CA HIS A 15 23.19 22.00 14.82
C HIS A 15 22.44 20.75 14.36
N GLY A 16 22.10 20.68 13.08
CA GLY A 16 21.56 19.46 12.46
C GLY A 16 22.51 18.25 12.71
N PRO A 17 22.06 17.04 12.37
CA PRO A 17 22.87 15.84 12.55
C PRO A 17 24.26 16.01 11.92
N SER A 18 25.31 15.50 12.58
CA SER A 18 26.67 15.53 12.01
C SER A 18 26.73 14.64 10.76
N ALA A 19 27.71 14.87 9.87
CA ALA A 19 27.92 14.02 8.69
C ALA A 19 28.07 12.53 9.07
N LYS A 20 28.69 12.23 10.24
CA LYS A 20 28.77 10.87 10.76
C LYS A 20 27.40 10.33 11.17
N ALA A 21 26.57 11.14 11.82
CA ALA A 21 25.21 10.74 12.22
C ALA A 21 24.32 10.47 11.00
N LEU A 22 24.36 11.33 9.97
CA LEU A 22 23.64 11.10 8.71
C LEU A 22 24.06 9.78 8.06
N LYS A 23 25.36 9.50 7.98
CA LYS A 23 25.86 8.23 7.44
C LYS A 23 25.42 7.02 8.27
N THR A 24 25.37 7.16 9.59
CA THR A 24 24.87 6.11 10.48
C THR A 24 23.39 5.87 10.22
N ALA A 25 22.56 6.93 10.07
CA ALA A 25 21.15 6.82 9.76
C ALA A 25 20.90 6.09 8.42
N GLU A 26 21.65 6.42 7.37
CA GLU A 26 21.59 5.72 6.08
C GLU A 26 21.88 4.23 6.22
N ILE A 27 22.94 3.86 6.95
CA ILE A 27 23.31 2.45 7.16
C ILE A 27 22.17 1.68 7.84
N HIS A 28 21.61 2.22 8.93
CA HIS A 28 20.51 1.57 9.63
C HIS A 28 19.23 1.52 8.81
N HIS A 29 18.94 2.54 8.00
CA HIS A 29 17.85 2.50 7.04
C HIS A 29 18.01 1.35 6.03
N ASP A 30 19.20 1.17 5.46
CA ASP A 30 19.48 0.08 4.51
C ASP A 30 19.36 -1.30 5.18
N LEU A 31 19.84 -1.44 6.43
CA LEU A 31 19.69 -2.67 7.22
C LEU A 31 18.22 -2.97 7.51
N ALA A 32 17.38 -1.95 7.77
CA ALA A 32 15.96 -2.12 7.94
C ALA A 32 15.29 -2.66 6.65
N LEU A 33 15.66 -2.14 5.49
CA LEU A 33 15.16 -2.64 4.20
C LEU A 33 15.58 -4.11 3.96
N GLU A 34 16.83 -4.47 4.31
CA GLU A 34 17.31 -5.85 4.23
C GLU A 34 16.51 -6.78 5.17
N ALA A 35 16.23 -6.34 6.41
CA ALA A 35 15.43 -7.09 7.37
C ALA A 35 14.00 -7.32 6.85
N LEU A 36 13.38 -6.33 6.19
CA LEU A 36 12.07 -6.49 5.54
C LEU A 36 12.11 -7.53 4.41
N GLN A 37 13.15 -7.53 3.58
CA GLN A 37 13.31 -8.53 2.52
C GLN A 37 13.43 -9.96 3.08
N LYS A 38 13.99 -10.12 4.28
CA LYS A 38 14.08 -11.38 5.00
C LYS A 38 12.81 -11.77 5.76
N GLY A 39 11.77 -10.93 5.73
CA GLY A 39 10.53 -11.14 6.47
C GLY A 39 10.66 -10.99 7.98
N ALA A 40 11.60 -10.16 8.46
CA ALA A 40 11.89 -9.90 9.87
C ALA A 40 11.45 -8.49 10.31
N PRO A 41 10.12 -8.23 10.48
CA PRO A 41 9.61 -6.88 10.74
C PRO A 41 10.08 -6.29 12.08
N GLN A 42 10.32 -7.11 13.12
CA GLN A 42 10.84 -6.64 14.40
C GLN A 42 12.29 -6.15 14.29
N ASP A 43 13.10 -6.82 13.48
CA ASP A 43 14.47 -6.39 13.21
C ASP A 43 14.48 -5.10 12.39
N ALA A 44 13.61 -5.01 11.37
CA ALA A 44 13.44 -3.79 10.59
C ALA A 44 13.02 -2.60 11.46
N LEU A 45 12.08 -2.80 12.40
CA LEU A 45 11.66 -1.75 13.33
C LEU A 45 12.84 -1.23 14.17
N ARG A 46 13.63 -2.14 14.75
CA ARG A 46 14.82 -1.78 15.52
C ARG A 46 15.84 -0.98 14.71
N GLU A 47 16.08 -1.40 13.47
CA GLU A 47 17.00 -0.67 12.59
C GLU A 47 16.47 0.72 12.21
N TYR A 48 15.15 0.88 11.96
CA TYR A 48 14.56 2.22 11.78
C TYR A 48 14.65 3.08 13.03
N ASP A 49 14.49 2.50 14.23
CA ASP A 49 14.66 3.25 15.48
C ASP A 49 16.10 3.77 15.60
N LEU A 50 17.12 2.96 15.29
CA LEU A 50 18.53 3.37 15.29
C LEU A 50 18.81 4.44 14.20
N ALA A 51 18.19 4.33 13.03
CA ALA A 51 18.28 5.36 12.00
C ALA A 51 17.74 6.71 12.50
N LEU A 52 16.60 6.70 13.18
CA LEU A 52 15.94 7.91 13.73
C LEU A 52 16.61 8.45 14.99
N GLU A 53 17.33 7.62 15.76
CA GLU A 53 18.21 8.09 16.84
C GLU A 53 19.38 8.89 16.25
N ALA A 54 19.93 8.45 15.12
CA ALA A 54 21.02 9.13 14.44
C ALA A 54 20.58 10.38 13.66
N ASP A 55 19.44 10.30 12.96
CA ASP A 55 18.80 11.43 12.25
C ASP A 55 17.28 11.43 12.44
N PRO A 56 16.74 12.16 13.43
CA PRO A 56 15.31 12.29 13.66
C PRO A 56 14.55 13.01 12.53
N SER A 57 15.24 13.54 11.53
CA SER A 57 14.64 14.23 10.38
C SER A 57 14.63 13.39 9.11
N MET A 58 15.02 12.12 9.17
CA MET A 58 15.01 11.21 8.03
C MET A 58 13.59 10.77 7.68
N ALA A 59 12.97 11.46 6.71
CA ALA A 59 11.59 11.19 6.31
C ALA A 59 11.39 9.75 5.79
N GLU A 60 12.40 9.16 5.13
CA GLU A 60 12.38 7.78 4.64
C GLU A 60 12.29 6.78 5.79
N ALA A 61 13.01 7.00 6.88
CA ALA A 61 12.99 6.11 8.04
C ALA A 61 11.63 6.18 8.76
N HIS A 62 11.03 7.36 8.88
CA HIS A 62 9.66 7.50 9.40
C HIS A 62 8.65 6.76 8.50
N MET A 63 8.71 6.94 7.18
CA MET A 63 7.83 6.25 6.24
C MET A 63 8.00 4.73 6.32
N GLY A 64 9.24 4.23 6.34
CA GLY A 64 9.56 2.80 6.47
C GLY A 64 9.10 2.21 7.80
N ARG A 65 9.29 2.93 8.92
CA ARG A 65 8.80 2.54 10.24
C ARG A 65 7.27 2.45 10.25
N GLY A 66 6.58 3.39 9.61
CA GLY A 66 5.13 3.36 9.42
C GLY A 66 4.67 2.09 8.67
N LEU A 67 5.35 1.69 7.60
CA LEU A 67 5.06 0.45 6.88
C LEU A 67 5.22 -0.80 7.76
N VAL A 68 6.28 -0.86 8.56
CA VAL A 68 6.48 -1.98 9.51
C VAL A 68 5.37 -2.04 10.54
N MET A 69 4.98 -0.89 11.10
CA MET A 69 3.89 -0.81 12.07
C MET A 69 2.56 -1.23 11.47
N GLU A 70 2.27 -0.83 10.24
CA GLU A 70 1.02 -1.16 9.54
C GLU A 70 0.95 -2.65 9.17
N TYR A 71 1.89 -3.12 8.37
CA TYR A 71 1.81 -4.45 7.74
C TYR A 71 2.51 -5.54 8.55
N GLY A 72 3.56 -5.20 9.30
CA GLY A 72 4.30 -6.15 10.11
C GLY A 72 3.70 -6.40 11.49
N LEU A 73 3.10 -5.37 12.10
CA LEU A 73 2.67 -5.40 13.50
C LEU A 73 1.18 -5.08 13.70
N GLY A 74 0.46 -4.59 12.69
CA GLY A 74 -0.95 -4.22 12.79
C GLY A 74 -1.23 -2.99 13.66
N ARG A 75 -0.21 -2.16 13.93
CA ARG A 75 -0.26 -0.97 14.79
C ARG A 75 -0.68 0.26 13.98
N LEU A 76 -1.95 0.30 13.55
CA LEU A 76 -2.45 1.30 12.61
C LEU A 76 -2.34 2.76 13.11
N PRO A 77 -2.65 3.10 14.38
CA PRO A 77 -2.50 4.48 14.87
C PRO A 77 -1.05 4.96 14.86
N ASP A 78 -0.11 4.06 15.20
CA ASP A 78 1.31 4.40 15.19
C ASP A 78 1.82 4.59 13.76
N ALA A 79 1.38 3.74 12.82
CA ALA A 79 1.70 3.88 11.41
C ALA A 79 1.21 5.23 10.85
N GLU A 80 -0.01 5.66 11.20
CA GLU A 80 -0.54 6.97 10.79
C GLU A 80 0.34 8.12 11.31
N ALA A 81 0.77 8.06 12.57
CA ALA A 81 1.64 9.08 13.16
C ALA A 81 2.99 9.17 12.40
N GLU A 82 3.56 8.01 12.04
CA GLU A 82 4.81 7.94 11.30
C GLU A 82 4.69 8.47 9.87
N TYR A 83 3.63 8.13 9.14
CA TYR A 83 3.39 8.68 7.81
C TYR A 83 3.19 10.21 7.85
N ARG A 84 2.42 10.71 8.83
CA ARG A 84 2.26 12.15 9.03
C ARG A 84 3.58 12.83 9.37
N ARG A 85 4.44 12.18 10.16
CA ARG A 85 5.76 12.72 10.47
C ARG A 85 6.66 12.79 9.24
N ALA A 86 6.66 11.75 8.40
CA ALA A 86 7.37 11.75 7.12
C ALA A 86 6.92 12.91 6.21
N ILE A 87 5.60 13.16 6.13
CA ILE A 87 5.01 14.27 5.36
C ILE A 87 5.39 15.64 5.95
N GLN A 88 5.37 15.80 7.28
CA GLN A 88 5.82 17.04 7.92
C GLN A 88 7.28 17.38 7.60
N LEU A 89 8.14 16.36 7.55
CA LEU A 89 9.55 16.51 7.21
C LEU A 89 9.78 16.76 5.71
N ARG A 90 8.96 16.14 4.87
CA ARG A 90 9.00 16.31 3.41
C ARG A 90 7.58 16.43 2.84
N PRO A 91 7.02 17.62 2.72
CA PRO A 91 5.64 17.83 2.24
C PRO A 91 5.37 17.30 0.82
N SER A 92 6.38 17.10 -0.01
CA SER A 92 6.26 16.55 -1.36
C SER A 92 6.49 15.03 -1.43
N TYR A 93 6.47 14.32 -0.29
CA TYR A 93 6.77 12.88 -0.25
C TYR A 93 5.58 12.05 -0.72
N SER A 94 5.41 11.92 -2.02
CA SER A 94 4.27 11.25 -2.66
C SER A 94 3.99 9.84 -2.13
N SER A 95 5.04 9.04 -1.87
CA SER A 95 4.85 7.69 -1.33
C SER A 95 4.27 7.71 0.09
N ALA A 96 4.68 8.67 0.95
CA ALA A 96 4.13 8.81 2.29
C ALA A 96 2.66 9.27 2.24
N HIS A 97 2.32 10.21 1.36
CA HIS A 97 0.92 10.60 1.12
C HIS A 97 0.09 9.41 0.62
N ASN A 98 0.58 8.64 -0.37
CA ASN A 98 -0.13 7.47 -0.85
C ASN A 98 -0.38 6.42 0.25
N ASN A 99 0.63 6.14 1.08
CA ASN A 99 0.50 5.15 2.17
C ASN A 99 -0.45 5.64 3.26
N LEU A 100 -0.38 6.92 3.63
CA LEU A 100 -1.35 7.54 4.54
C LEU A 100 -2.76 7.46 3.97
N GLY A 101 -2.95 7.77 2.69
CA GLY A 101 -4.23 7.65 2.00
C GLY A 101 -4.80 6.23 2.05
N GLN A 102 -3.98 5.22 1.78
CA GLN A 102 -4.41 3.82 1.89
C GLN A 102 -4.84 3.45 3.32
N LEU A 103 -4.06 3.85 4.32
CA LEU A 103 -4.37 3.61 5.73
C LEU A 103 -5.70 4.28 6.12
N LEU A 104 -5.90 5.53 5.72
CA LEU A 104 -7.12 6.29 5.98
C LEU A 104 -8.35 5.65 5.32
N ALA A 105 -8.24 5.22 4.06
CA ALA A 105 -9.32 4.52 3.37
C ALA A 105 -9.72 3.23 4.09
N ARG A 106 -8.75 2.42 4.52
CA ARG A 106 -8.98 1.17 5.27
C ARG A 106 -9.56 1.39 6.66
N THR A 107 -9.28 2.53 7.27
CA THR A 107 -9.80 2.89 8.61
C THR A 107 -11.10 3.68 8.56
N GLY A 108 -11.78 3.75 7.39
CA GLY A 108 -13.10 4.34 7.24
C GLY A 108 -13.08 5.87 7.11
N ARG A 109 -11.99 6.44 6.65
CA ARG A 109 -11.80 7.89 6.45
C ARG A 109 -11.50 8.22 4.97
N PRO A 110 -12.41 7.84 4.04
CA PRO A 110 -12.13 7.91 2.61
C PRO A 110 -12.00 9.35 2.08
N GLU A 111 -12.67 10.34 2.67
CA GLU A 111 -12.56 11.75 2.26
C GLU A 111 -11.14 12.30 2.53
N GLU A 112 -10.55 11.92 3.66
CA GLU A 112 -9.17 12.28 3.98
C GLU A 112 -8.20 11.51 3.07
N ALA A 113 -8.47 10.24 2.81
CA ALA A 113 -7.67 9.42 1.90
C ALA A 113 -7.58 10.04 0.50
N ILE A 114 -8.70 10.53 -0.05
CA ILE A 114 -8.72 11.17 -1.36
C ILE A 114 -7.81 12.41 -1.39
N LYS A 115 -7.81 13.22 -0.33
CA LYS A 115 -6.92 14.39 -0.24
C LYS A 115 -5.44 13.97 -0.27
N GLU A 116 -5.11 12.94 0.49
CA GLU A 116 -3.73 12.42 0.52
C GLU A 116 -3.31 11.83 -0.83
N PHE A 117 -4.22 11.14 -1.55
CA PHE A 117 -3.92 10.68 -2.91
C PHE A 117 -3.75 11.85 -3.88
N ASP A 118 -4.50 12.94 -3.73
CA ASP A 118 -4.34 14.15 -4.56
C ASP A 118 -2.99 14.81 -4.31
N GLU A 119 -2.55 14.90 -3.04
CA GLU A 119 -1.21 15.40 -2.69
C GLU A 119 -0.11 14.48 -3.25
N ALA A 120 -0.27 13.16 -3.19
CA ALA A 120 0.66 12.22 -3.81
C ALA A 120 0.80 12.48 -5.32
N LEU A 121 -0.32 12.76 -5.99
CA LEU A 121 -0.40 12.99 -7.44
C LEU A 121 0.01 14.39 -7.87
N ALA A 122 0.12 15.35 -6.96
CA ALA A 122 0.55 16.72 -7.25
C ALA A 122 2.03 16.81 -7.69
N SER A 123 2.85 15.84 -7.25
CA SER A 123 4.26 15.79 -7.62
C SER A 123 4.49 15.17 -8.99
N ALA A 124 5.09 15.93 -9.91
CA ALA A 124 5.51 15.41 -11.21
C ALA A 124 6.63 14.36 -11.13
N PHE A 125 7.30 14.25 -9.98
CA PHE A 125 8.40 13.31 -9.75
C PHE A 125 7.94 12.00 -9.08
N TYR A 126 6.64 11.84 -8.84
CA TYR A 126 6.14 10.59 -8.30
C TYR A 126 6.35 9.44 -9.29
N ARG A 127 7.14 8.44 -8.87
CA ARG A 127 7.54 7.35 -9.77
C ARG A 127 6.40 6.41 -10.14
N GLU A 128 5.40 6.26 -9.26
CA GLU A 128 4.31 5.29 -9.40
C GLU A 128 2.92 5.95 -9.28
N PRO A 129 2.62 6.99 -10.09
CA PRO A 129 1.36 7.73 -9.96
C PRO A 129 0.13 6.86 -10.22
N TRP A 130 0.29 5.75 -10.95
CA TRP A 130 -0.79 4.79 -11.17
C TRP A 130 -1.26 4.14 -9.86
N VAL A 131 -0.36 3.90 -8.89
CA VAL A 131 -0.74 3.31 -7.58
C VAL A 131 -1.71 4.24 -6.85
N ALA A 132 -1.36 5.52 -6.70
CA ALA A 132 -2.24 6.49 -6.05
C ALA A 132 -3.56 6.70 -6.81
N ARG A 133 -3.54 6.66 -8.15
CA ARG A 133 -4.78 6.73 -8.95
C ARG A 133 -5.70 5.54 -8.72
N CYS A 134 -5.16 4.33 -8.72
CA CYS A 134 -5.96 3.13 -8.46
C CYS A 134 -6.55 3.16 -7.03
N ASN A 135 -5.76 3.53 -6.04
CA ASN A 135 -6.21 3.65 -4.65
C ASN A 135 -7.29 4.74 -4.49
N LYS A 136 -7.12 5.90 -5.15
CA LYS A 136 -8.12 6.97 -5.19
C LYS A 136 -9.41 6.48 -5.87
N GLY A 137 -9.27 5.75 -6.98
CA GLY A 137 -10.41 5.17 -7.70
C GLY A 137 -11.22 4.23 -6.82
N GLN A 138 -10.55 3.36 -6.08
CA GLN A 138 -11.19 2.45 -5.11
C GLN A 138 -11.91 3.23 -3.99
N ALA A 139 -11.26 4.23 -3.41
CA ALA A 139 -11.85 5.06 -2.35
C ALA A 139 -13.10 5.82 -2.85
N LEU A 140 -13.03 6.43 -4.03
CA LEU A 140 -14.17 7.11 -4.65
C LEU A 140 -15.34 6.17 -4.91
N TYR A 141 -15.06 4.98 -5.44
CA TYR A 141 -16.08 3.97 -5.70
C TYR A 141 -16.75 3.51 -4.40
N ALA A 142 -15.97 3.25 -3.35
CA ALA A 142 -16.49 2.87 -2.03
C ALA A 142 -17.39 3.94 -1.40
N MET A 143 -17.17 5.22 -1.70
CA MET A 143 -18.03 6.35 -1.30
C MET A 143 -19.29 6.51 -2.16
N GLY A 144 -19.54 5.63 -3.12
CA GLY A 144 -20.65 5.75 -4.06
C GLY A 144 -20.42 6.69 -5.24
N ARG A 145 -19.25 7.32 -5.36
CA ARG A 145 -18.81 8.15 -6.50
C ARG A 145 -18.32 7.25 -7.64
N ARG A 146 -19.22 6.43 -8.16
CA ARG A 146 -18.89 5.31 -9.07
C ARG A 146 -18.19 5.75 -10.33
N GLU A 147 -18.71 6.75 -11.02
CA GLU A 147 -18.16 7.25 -12.29
C GLU A 147 -16.75 7.81 -12.10
N ASP A 148 -16.56 8.62 -11.05
CA ASP A 148 -15.26 9.18 -10.70
C ASP A 148 -14.25 8.07 -10.36
N GLY A 149 -14.70 7.07 -9.58
CA GLY A 149 -13.87 5.93 -9.18
C GLY A 149 -13.41 5.10 -10.38
N LEU A 150 -14.33 4.75 -11.28
CA LEU A 150 -14.02 4.03 -12.51
C LEU A 150 -13.10 4.84 -13.43
N ALA A 151 -13.31 6.16 -13.54
CA ALA A 151 -12.45 7.03 -14.33
C ALA A 151 -11.00 7.03 -13.81
N GLU A 152 -10.78 7.09 -12.50
CA GLU A 152 -9.42 7.01 -11.92
C GLU A 152 -8.79 5.62 -12.11
N LEU A 153 -9.56 4.53 -12.00
CA LEU A 153 -9.08 3.17 -12.30
C LEU A 153 -8.66 3.03 -13.77
N HIS A 154 -9.46 3.54 -14.71
CA HIS A 154 -9.08 3.55 -16.12
C HIS A 154 -7.84 4.40 -16.39
N ARG A 155 -7.70 5.57 -15.75
CA ARG A 155 -6.47 6.38 -15.84
C ARG A 155 -5.26 5.65 -15.27
N CYS A 156 -5.42 4.95 -14.14
CA CYS A 156 -4.38 4.09 -13.57
C CYS A 156 -3.90 3.06 -14.61
N LEU A 157 -4.83 2.31 -15.18
CA LEU A 157 -4.54 1.23 -16.13
C LEU A 157 -4.07 1.75 -17.51
N SER A 158 -4.40 2.99 -17.89
CA SER A 158 -3.83 3.62 -19.10
C SER A 158 -2.34 3.94 -18.93
N ILE A 159 -1.89 4.26 -17.70
CA ILE A 159 -0.48 4.51 -17.40
C ILE A 159 0.27 3.18 -17.18
N ALA A 160 -0.33 2.24 -16.46
CA ALA A 160 0.26 0.96 -16.11
C ALA A 160 -0.69 -0.22 -16.46
N PRO A 161 -0.80 -0.63 -17.72
CA PRO A 161 -1.77 -1.63 -18.17
C PRO A 161 -1.64 -3.00 -17.51
N ARG A 162 -0.45 -3.32 -16.99
CA ARG A 162 -0.15 -4.60 -16.32
C ARG A 162 -0.13 -4.48 -14.79
N TYR A 163 -0.63 -3.38 -14.22
CA TYR A 163 -0.66 -3.21 -12.78
C TYR A 163 -1.70 -4.14 -12.14
N CYS A 164 -1.22 -5.16 -11.43
CA CYS A 164 -2.03 -6.22 -10.81
C CYS A 164 -3.14 -5.67 -9.90
N GLY A 165 -2.82 -4.70 -9.05
CA GLY A 165 -3.79 -4.08 -8.14
C GLY A 165 -4.94 -3.42 -8.88
N GLY A 166 -4.64 -2.65 -9.93
CA GLY A 166 -5.67 -1.96 -10.73
C GLY A 166 -6.59 -2.93 -11.48
N ARG A 167 -6.04 -3.98 -12.10
CA ARG A 167 -6.81 -5.01 -12.79
C ARG A 167 -7.73 -5.77 -11.84
N ARG A 168 -7.21 -6.13 -10.68
CA ARG A 168 -7.98 -6.78 -9.62
C ARG A 168 -9.18 -5.92 -9.22
N GLU A 169 -8.95 -4.66 -8.86
CA GLU A 169 -10.01 -3.76 -8.39
C GLU A 169 -11.08 -3.51 -9.45
N LEU A 170 -10.69 -3.20 -10.68
CA LEU A 170 -11.64 -3.01 -11.77
C LEU A 170 -12.46 -4.27 -12.02
N GLY A 171 -11.82 -5.43 -12.08
CA GLY A 171 -12.50 -6.71 -12.28
C GLY A 171 -13.48 -7.05 -11.17
N LEU A 172 -13.14 -6.80 -9.89
CA LEU A 172 -14.04 -7.01 -8.76
C LEU A 172 -15.22 -6.04 -8.77
N ILE A 173 -15.01 -4.78 -9.11
CA ILE A 173 -16.09 -3.79 -9.26
C ILE A 173 -17.07 -4.25 -10.34
N LEU A 174 -16.58 -4.61 -11.52
CA LEU A 174 -17.40 -5.08 -12.62
C LEU A 174 -18.18 -6.36 -12.27
N LEU A 175 -17.55 -7.28 -11.54
CA LEU A 175 -18.17 -8.50 -11.05
C LEU A 175 -19.33 -8.22 -10.08
N ASN A 176 -19.15 -7.24 -9.20
CA ASN A 176 -20.17 -6.81 -8.23
C ASN A 176 -21.32 -6.05 -8.91
N GLU A 177 -21.06 -5.34 -10.00
CA GLU A 177 -22.07 -4.69 -10.82
C GLU A 177 -22.83 -5.66 -11.77
N GLY A 178 -22.44 -6.95 -11.78
CA GLY A 178 -23.06 -7.93 -12.65
C GLY A 178 -22.60 -7.86 -14.11
N LYS A 179 -21.58 -7.05 -14.43
CA LYS A 179 -20.97 -6.92 -15.74
C LYS A 179 -20.00 -8.08 -15.99
N LEU A 180 -20.57 -9.30 -16.06
CA LEU A 180 -19.78 -10.54 -16.03
C LEU A 180 -18.77 -10.67 -17.16
N LYS A 181 -19.13 -10.22 -18.38
CA LYS A 181 -18.23 -10.28 -19.53
C LYS A 181 -16.96 -9.45 -19.29
N ASP A 182 -17.17 -8.19 -18.90
CA ASP A 182 -16.06 -7.24 -18.68
C ASP A 182 -15.24 -7.66 -17.45
N ALA A 183 -15.89 -8.16 -16.41
CA ALA A 183 -15.21 -8.70 -15.23
C ALA A 183 -14.31 -9.90 -15.57
N LEU A 184 -14.78 -10.81 -16.42
CA LEU A 184 -13.98 -11.96 -16.88
C LEU A 184 -12.77 -11.53 -17.72
N GLU A 185 -12.91 -10.48 -18.53
CA GLU A 185 -11.81 -9.93 -19.31
C GLU A 185 -10.73 -9.33 -18.39
N GLU A 186 -11.13 -8.48 -17.43
CA GLU A 186 -10.19 -7.85 -16.48
C GLU A 186 -9.52 -8.87 -15.55
N LEU A 187 -10.30 -9.78 -14.94
CA LEU A 187 -9.78 -10.81 -14.05
C LEU A 187 -8.97 -11.87 -14.80
N GLY A 188 -9.33 -12.16 -16.05
CA GLY A 188 -8.52 -13.01 -16.93
C GLY A 188 -7.17 -12.39 -17.25
N THR A 189 -7.14 -11.06 -17.50
CA THR A 189 -5.90 -10.31 -17.70
C THR A 189 -5.08 -10.25 -16.39
N TYR A 190 -5.74 -10.05 -15.24
CA TYR A 190 -5.11 -10.12 -13.93
C TYR A 190 -4.42 -11.48 -13.71
N ALA A 191 -5.12 -12.58 -13.95
CA ALA A 191 -4.55 -13.93 -13.76
C ALA A 191 -3.41 -14.24 -14.74
N ARG A 192 -3.46 -13.69 -15.96
CA ARG A 192 -2.41 -13.87 -16.98
C ARG A 192 -1.16 -13.06 -16.67
N ASP A 193 -1.32 -11.78 -16.33
CA ASP A 193 -0.20 -10.86 -16.13
C ASP A 193 0.44 -10.99 -14.75
N CYS A 194 -0.32 -11.52 -13.78
CA CYS A 194 0.07 -11.77 -12.39
C CYS A 194 -0.02 -13.27 -12.05
N ASP A 195 0.48 -14.11 -12.94
CA ASP A 195 0.32 -15.58 -12.98
C ASP A 195 0.81 -16.32 -11.73
N LYS A 196 1.67 -15.68 -10.91
CA LYS A 196 2.19 -16.23 -9.65
C LYS A 196 1.40 -15.79 -8.41
N VAL A 197 0.38 -14.96 -8.60
CA VAL A 197 -0.44 -14.44 -7.50
C VAL A 197 -1.63 -15.38 -7.26
N VAL A 198 -1.68 -16.01 -6.09
CA VAL A 198 -2.76 -16.94 -5.69
C VAL A 198 -4.14 -16.30 -5.84
N ASP A 199 -4.30 -15.04 -5.36
CA ASP A 199 -5.56 -14.29 -5.45
C ASP A 199 -6.03 -14.08 -6.89
N ALA A 200 -5.12 -13.91 -7.85
CA ALA A 200 -5.50 -13.69 -9.25
C ALA A 200 -6.30 -14.87 -9.83
N HIS A 201 -5.87 -16.08 -9.54
CA HIS A 201 -6.55 -17.29 -9.97
C HIS A 201 -7.82 -17.57 -9.16
N LEU A 202 -7.83 -17.21 -7.87
CA LEU A 202 -9.03 -17.29 -7.03
C LEU A 202 -10.14 -16.37 -7.56
N GLN A 203 -9.84 -15.10 -7.84
CA GLN A 203 -10.84 -14.14 -8.33
C GLN A 203 -11.36 -14.53 -9.72
N LEU A 204 -10.49 -15.00 -10.61
CA LEU A 204 -10.92 -15.51 -11.91
C LEU A 204 -11.81 -16.75 -11.79
N ALA A 205 -11.50 -17.69 -10.89
CA ALA A 205 -12.30 -18.86 -10.65
C ALA A 205 -13.71 -18.49 -10.17
N GLN A 206 -13.82 -17.56 -9.22
CA GLN A 206 -15.10 -17.09 -8.71
C GLN A 206 -15.94 -16.38 -9.78
N ALA A 207 -15.30 -15.59 -10.65
CA ALA A 207 -15.97 -14.95 -11.77
C ALA A 207 -16.51 -15.97 -12.77
N ARG A 208 -15.70 -17.02 -13.09
CA ARG A 208 -16.10 -18.11 -13.98
C ARG A 208 -17.26 -18.93 -13.41
N MET A 209 -17.25 -19.20 -12.09
CA MET A 209 -18.40 -19.85 -11.44
C MET A 209 -19.68 -19.03 -11.61
N LYS A 210 -19.63 -17.73 -11.37
CA LYS A 210 -20.79 -16.85 -11.57
C LYS A 210 -21.27 -16.82 -13.02
N ALA A 211 -20.36 -17.01 -13.97
CA ALA A 211 -20.68 -17.09 -15.41
C ALA A 211 -21.16 -18.47 -15.87
N GLY A 212 -21.17 -19.47 -14.99
CA GLY A 212 -21.53 -20.86 -15.34
C GLY A 212 -20.42 -21.64 -16.08
N ASP A 213 -19.21 -21.09 -16.22
CA ASP A 213 -18.04 -21.76 -16.77
C ASP A 213 -17.40 -22.68 -15.70
N VAL A 214 -18.04 -23.82 -15.45
CA VAL A 214 -17.61 -24.79 -14.44
C VAL A 214 -16.22 -25.37 -14.76
N ALA A 215 -15.92 -25.66 -16.01
CA ALA A 215 -14.63 -26.22 -16.43
C ALA A 215 -13.51 -25.21 -16.24
N GLY A 216 -13.71 -23.97 -16.68
CA GLY A 216 -12.75 -22.88 -16.48
C GLY A 216 -12.56 -22.50 -15.03
N ALA A 217 -13.63 -22.52 -14.20
CA ALA A 217 -13.54 -22.27 -12.77
C ALA A 217 -12.69 -23.33 -12.08
N ARG A 218 -12.92 -24.64 -12.39
CA ARG A 218 -12.12 -25.75 -11.87
C ARG A 218 -10.64 -25.55 -12.17
N ALA A 219 -10.28 -25.31 -13.42
CA ALA A 219 -8.88 -25.08 -13.82
C ALA A 219 -8.23 -23.92 -13.08
N SER A 220 -8.99 -22.82 -12.84
CA SER A 220 -8.48 -21.66 -12.08
C SER A 220 -8.29 -21.96 -10.60
N PHE A 221 -9.19 -22.71 -9.95
CA PHE A 221 -9.02 -23.15 -8.56
C PHE A 221 -7.85 -24.11 -8.40
N GLU A 222 -7.66 -25.03 -9.33
CA GLU A 222 -6.51 -25.96 -9.35
C GLU A 222 -5.19 -25.17 -9.41
N ARG A 223 -5.11 -24.20 -10.32
CA ARG A 223 -3.93 -23.31 -10.42
C ARG A 223 -3.69 -22.51 -9.15
N CYS A 224 -4.75 -22.00 -8.53
CA CYS A 224 -4.68 -21.33 -7.24
C CYS A 224 -4.06 -22.23 -6.15
N LEU A 225 -4.47 -23.51 -6.07
CA LEU A 225 -3.93 -24.47 -5.09
C LEU A 225 -2.47 -24.84 -5.37
N GLU A 226 -2.09 -25.02 -6.64
CA GLU A 226 -0.69 -25.24 -7.01
C GLU A 226 0.23 -24.11 -6.51
N LEU A 227 -0.21 -22.87 -6.67
CA LEU A 227 0.55 -21.70 -6.24
C LEU A 227 0.61 -21.55 -4.72
N ALA A 228 -0.49 -21.88 -4.04
CA ALA A 228 -0.58 -21.80 -2.58
C ALA A 228 0.31 -22.82 -1.85
N LYS A 229 0.71 -23.91 -2.52
CA LYS A 229 1.60 -24.95 -1.96
C LYS A 229 1.19 -25.43 -0.56
N GLY A 230 -0.11 -25.56 -0.31
CA GLY A 230 -0.66 -25.98 0.99
C GLY A 230 -0.77 -24.87 2.05
N ALA A 231 -0.39 -23.64 1.74
CA ALA A 231 -0.58 -22.52 2.65
C ALA A 231 -2.08 -22.18 2.85
N PRO A 232 -2.47 -21.54 3.97
CA PRO A 232 -3.85 -21.14 4.24
C PRO A 232 -4.48 -20.26 3.15
N SER A 233 -3.67 -19.56 2.35
CA SER A 233 -4.13 -18.80 1.19
C SER A 233 -4.84 -19.66 0.12
N GLY A 234 -4.64 -20.98 0.11
CA GLY A 234 -5.30 -21.94 -0.77
C GLY A 234 -6.65 -22.46 -0.25
N ASP A 235 -7.04 -22.17 0.97
CA ASP A 235 -8.26 -22.74 1.57
C ASP A 235 -9.54 -22.34 0.82
N ALA A 236 -9.61 -21.08 0.35
CA ALA A 236 -10.73 -20.60 -0.45
C ALA A 236 -10.82 -21.36 -1.79
N CYS A 237 -9.68 -21.70 -2.40
CA CYS A 237 -9.64 -22.42 -3.66
C CYS A 237 -10.05 -23.89 -3.48
N ARG A 238 -9.66 -24.51 -2.36
CA ARG A 238 -10.08 -25.88 -2.00
C ARG A 238 -11.60 -25.92 -1.83
N LYS A 239 -12.17 -25.02 -1.04
CA LYS A 239 -13.62 -24.90 -0.89
C LYS A 239 -14.34 -24.65 -2.23
N GLY A 240 -13.76 -23.83 -3.10
CA GLY A 240 -14.30 -23.61 -4.45
C GLY A 240 -14.37 -24.88 -5.28
N LEU A 241 -13.35 -25.75 -5.23
CA LEU A 241 -13.34 -27.04 -5.93
C LEU A 241 -14.37 -28.02 -5.36
N GLU A 242 -14.57 -28.05 -4.04
CA GLU A 242 -15.59 -28.88 -3.39
C GLU A 242 -17.00 -28.50 -3.87
N LEU A 243 -17.27 -27.23 -4.11
CA LEU A 243 -18.57 -26.76 -4.62
C LEU A 243 -18.82 -27.13 -6.10
N LEU A 244 -17.80 -27.58 -6.83
CA LEU A 244 -17.90 -27.99 -8.23
C LEU A 244 -18.02 -29.53 -8.41
N GLN A 245 -18.11 -30.27 -7.32
CA GLN A 245 -18.35 -31.73 -7.33
C GLN A 245 -19.85 -32.01 -7.38
#